data_9e8e4e2ea2bf2dc1a0169deaa6847deb
#
_entry.id   9e8e4e2ea2bf2dc1a0169deaa6847deb
#
_cell.length_a   1.000
_cell.length_b   1.000
_cell.length_c   1.000
_cell.angle_alpha   90.00
_cell.angle_beta   90.00
_cell.angle_gamma   90.00
#
_symmetry.space_group_name_H-M   'P 1'
#
loop_
_entity.id
_entity.type
_entity.pdbx_description
1 polymer ?
#
loop_
_entity_poly.entity_id
_entity_poly.type
_entity_poly.pdbx_seq_one_letter_code
_entity_poly.pdbx_strand_id
1 'polypeptide(L)'
;PKAAIEKGALAFFGEKYGEEVRVVSMGAENNSYFSTELCGGTHVRNTGDIGKFKIVSQSSIAAGVRRVEALREKQLDNYLKNKEKLSDLSAQKNEEIIRDVSKKIIKLGGKPNLDKKNPNEIIKELTKQLDQLSVGSILQDKTKNIISDQKINGIKVRFQNIQDLPPKELRKLVDKGKKDLGEGVVIIFANKDSKIGLAVGITNGLIKKYNAVNFVKKGSEIIGGKGGGGRSDFAQAGGDDV
;
A
#
# COMPACT_ATOMS: atom_id res chain seq x y z
N PRO A 1 52.17 -5.09 4.40
CA PRO A 1 51.12 -4.10 4.76
C PRO A 1 51.63 -3.05 5.74
N LYS A 2 52.28 -3.43 6.85
CA LYS A 2 52.74 -2.50 7.91
C LYS A 2 53.54 -1.32 7.36
N ALA A 3 54.58 -1.61 6.59
CA ALA A 3 55.43 -0.59 5.99
C ALA A 3 54.68 0.36 5.02
N ALA A 4 53.62 -0.10 4.40
CA ALA A 4 52.79 0.72 3.54
C ALA A 4 51.89 1.67 4.35
N ILE A 5 51.31 1.18 5.45
CA ILE A 5 50.49 1.97 6.36
C ILE A 5 51.33 3.04 7.06
N GLU A 6 52.55 2.71 7.48
CA GLU A 6 53.50 3.68 8.05
C GLU A 6 53.87 4.81 7.08
N LYS A 7 53.81 4.53 5.76
CA LYS A 7 53.99 5.52 4.69
C LYS A 7 52.68 6.24 4.28
N GLY A 8 51.60 6.06 5.05
CA GLY A 8 50.32 6.76 4.84
C GLY A 8 49.32 6.07 3.92
N ALA A 9 49.52 4.79 3.54
CA ALA A 9 48.53 4.06 2.79
C ALA A 9 47.31 3.71 3.64
N LEU A 10 46.14 3.92 3.12
CA LEU A 10 44.86 3.56 3.77
C LEU A 10 44.64 2.05 3.69
N ALA A 11 44.27 1.46 4.81
CA ALA A 11 43.84 0.06 4.89
C ALA A 11 42.39 0.00 5.38
N PHE A 12 41.55 -0.82 4.72
CA PHE A 12 40.17 -0.96 5.10
C PHE A 12 39.98 -1.89 6.30
N PHE A 13 39.08 -1.54 7.20
CA PHE A 13 38.77 -2.33 8.39
C PHE A 13 38.16 -3.69 7.98
N GLY A 14 38.78 -4.77 8.52
CA GLY A 14 38.26 -6.13 8.34
C GLY A 14 38.88 -6.91 7.17
N GLU A 15 39.67 -6.31 6.32
CA GLU A 15 40.42 -7.04 5.31
C GLU A 15 41.69 -7.71 5.90
N LYS A 16 41.87 -8.98 5.57
CA LYS A 16 43.09 -9.71 5.94
C LYS A 16 44.07 -9.63 4.76
N TYR A 17 45.14 -8.90 4.97
CA TYR A 17 46.20 -8.77 3.99
C TYR A 17 47.28 -9.84 4.24
N GLY A 18 47.82 -10.41 3.16
CA GLY A 18 48.96 -11.29 3.22
C GLY A 18 50.24 -10.56 3.63
N GLU A 19 51.39 -11.27 3.63
CA GLU A 19 52.70 -10.67 3.91
C GLU A 19 53.06 -9.59 2.89
N GLU A 20 52.71 -9.81 1.63
CA GLU A 20 52.84 -8.84 0.54
C GLU A 20 51.48 -8.33 0.13
N VAL A 21 51.37 -7.05 -0.18
CA VAL A 21 50.15 -6.39 -0.60
C VAL A 21 50.45 -5.35 -1.68
N ARG A 22 49.55 -5.23 -2.65
CA ARG A 22 49.63 -4.17 -3.65
C ARG A 22 49.22 -2.84 -3.03
N VAL A 23 50.04 -1.82 -3.27
CA VAL A 23 49.70 -0.42 -2.95
C VAL A 23 49.30 0.29 -4.23
N VAL A 24 48.15 0.88 -4.24
CA VAL A 24 47.57 1.63 -5.37
C VAL A 24 47.54 3.10 -5.01
N SER A 25 48.24 3.93 -5.78
CA SER A 25 48.23 5.36 -5.62
C SER A 25 47.54 6.02 -6.81
N MET A 26 46.64 6.98 -6.53
CA MET A 26 45.83 7.67 -7.52
C MET A 26 46.12 9.18 -7.48
N GLY A 27 46.23 9.77 -8.67
CA GLY A 27 46.49 11.19 -8.89
C GLY A 27 47.84 11.61 -8.33
N ALA A 28 48.72 12.14 -9.16
CA ALA A 28 49.98 12.69 -8.74
C ALA A 28 49.98 14.20 -9.00
N GLU A 29 49.97 14.99 -7.93
CA GLU A 29 50.05 16.42 -8.03
C GLU A 29 51.08 16.92 -6.96
N ASN A 30 52.10 17.63 -7.38
CA ASN A 30 53.12 18.21 -6.51
C ASN A 30 53.76 17.20 -5.55
N ASN A 31 54.18 16.03 -6.03
CA ASN A 31 54.75 14.92 -5.24
C ASN A 31 53.81 14.31 -4.17
N SER A 32 52.50 14.58 -4.22
CA SER A 32 51.52 13.93 -3.36
C SER A 32 50.48 13.21 -4.21
N TYR A 33 49.93 12.12 -3.65
CA TYR A 33 48.85 11.39 -4.26
C TYR A 33 47.51 11.80 -3.64
N PHE A 34 46.46 11.85 -4.45
CA PHE A 34 45.09 12.08 -3.99
C PHE A 34 44.63 10.97 -3.04
N SER A 35 44.94 9.72 -3.35
CA SER A 35 44.68 8.57 -2.49
C SER A 35 45.79 7.53 -2.69
N THR A 36 46.19 6.87 -1.57
CA THR A 36 47.05 5.71 -1.58
C THR A 36 46.45 4.64 -0.70
N GLU A 37 46.12 3.47 -1.28
CA GLU A 37 45.34 2.44 -0.63
C GLU A 37 45.94 1.05 -0.82
N LEU A 38 45.73 0.17 0.17
CA LEU A 38 46.02 -1.25 0.05
C LEU A 38 44.84 -1.91 -0.72
N CYS A 39 45.12 -2.57 -1.84
CA CYS A 39 44.06 -3.22 -2.60
C CYS A 39 44.57 -4.45 -3.34
N GLY A 40 43.94 -5.61 -3.08
CA GLY A 40 44.21 -6.87 -3.76
C GLY A 40 43.43 -7.06 -5.08
N GLY A 41 42.56 -6.12 -5.46
CA GLY A 41 41.71 -6.20 -6.65
C GLY A 41 42.46 -5.98 -7.98
N THR A 42 41.75 -6.04 -9.08
CA THR A 42 42.22 -5.67 -10.41
C THR A 42 42.11 -4.18 -10.63
N HIS A 43 43.11 -3.58 -11.26
CA HIS A 43 43.18 -2.15 -11.49
C HIS A 43 43.48 -1.84 -12.96
N VAL A 44 42.95 -0.73 -13.44
CA VAL A 44 43.34 -0.11 -14.73
C VAL A 44 44.67 0.64 -14.54
N ARG A 45 45.38 0.89 -15.62
CA ARG A 45 46.64 1.63 -15.60
C ARG A 45 46.39 3.14 -15.43
N ASN A 46 45.31 3.62 -16.02
CA ASN A 46 44.93 5.03 -16.02
C ASN A 46 43.43 5.13 -15.71
N THR A 47 43.00 6.13 -14.93
CA THR A 47 41.57 6.35 -14.63
C THR A 47 40.73 6.58 -15.89
N GLY A 48 41.34 7.14 -16.96
CA GLY A 48 40.68 7.24 -18.27
C GLY A 48 40.29 5.89 -18.89
N ASP A 49 40.99 4.78 -18.57
CA ASP A 49 40.65 3.45 -19.05
C ASP A 49 39.37 2.88 -18.45
N ILE A 50 38.82 3.50 -17.36
CA ILE A 50 37.55 3.15 -16.79
C ILE A 50 36.39 3.44 -17.77
N GLY A 51 36.57 4.49 -18.57
CA GLY A 51 35.58 4.93 -19.56
C GLY A 51 34.27 5.46 -18.93
N LYS A 52 33.18 5.23 -19.64
CA LYS A 52 31.85 5.66 -19.17
C LYS A 52 31.40 4.84 -17.96
N PHE A 53 31.12 5.49 -16.85
CA PHE A 53 30.57 4.81 -15.67
C PHE A 53 29.47 5.64 -14.99
N LYS A 54 28.67 4.99 -14.16
CA LYS A 54 27.62 5.62 -13.36
C LYS A 54 27.45 4.88 -12.04
N ILE A 55 27.33 5.63 -10.95
CA ILE A 55 26.89 5.09 -9.67
C ILE A 55 25.40 4.73 -9.78
N VAL A 56 25.06 3.48 -9.52
CA VAL A 56 23.69 2.95 -9.66
C VAL A 56 23.01 2.73 -8.32
N SER A 57 23.79 2.50 -7.26
CA SER A 57 23.25 2.38 -5.92
C SER A 57 24.20 2.93 -4.84
N GLN A 58 23.64 3.33 -3.73
CA GLN A 58 24.35 3.68 -2.50
C GLN A 58 23.52 3.21 -1.32
N SER A 59 24.14 2.43 -0.42
CA SER A 59 23.48 1.89 0.77
C SER A 59 24.38 1.98 2.00
N SER A 60 23.79 2.03 3.19
CA SER A 60 24.51 1.87 4.44
C SER A 60 24.65 0.39 4.77
N ILE A 61 25.84 -0.05 5.17
CA ILE A 61 26.10 -1.44 5.56
C ILE A 61 26.27 -1.54 7.07
N ALA A 62 26.96 -0.57 7.68
CA ALA A 62 27.19 -0.48 9.10
C ALA A 62 27.29 0.99 9.52
N ALA A 63 27.40 1.25 10.82
CA ALA A 63 27.60 2.60 11.32
C ALA A 63 28.88 3.21 10.71
N GLY A 64 28.72 4.31 9.98
CA GLY A 64 29.81 5.00 9.29
C GLY A 64 30.32 4.35 7.99
N VAL A 65 29.79 3.19 7.59
CA VAL A 65 30.24 2.48 6.38
C VAL A 65 29.14 2.51 5.30
N ARG A 66 29.48 3.01 4.12
CA ARG A 66 28.58 3.07 2.97
C ARG A 66 29.13 2.23 1.82
N ARG A 67 28.24 1.48 1.18
CA ARG A 67 28.51 0.78 -0.08
C ARG A 67 28.05 1.63 -1.24
N VAL A 68 28.92 1.79 -2.22
CA VAL A 68 28.63 2.41 -3.51
C VAL A 68 28.80 1.36 -4.59
N GLU A 69 27.82 1.22 -5.46
CA GLU A 69 27.88 0.33 -6.61
C GLU A 69 27.91 1.18 -7.89
N ALA A 70 28.87 0.92 -8.76
CA ALA A 70 28.98 1.59 -10.03
C ALA A 70 29.04 0.55 -11.16
N LEU A 71 28.42 0.88 -12.29
CA LEU A 71 28.51 0.10 -13.52
C LEU A 71 29.26 0.90 -14.57
N ARG A 72 29.99 0.19 -15.43
CA ARG A 72 30.75 0.82 -16.52
C ARG A 72 30.40 0.20 -17.87
N GLU A 73 30.66 0.96 -18.94
CA GLU A 73 30.64 0.52 -20.33
C GLU A 73 29.41 -0.36 -20.64
N LYS A 74 29.62 -1.54 -21.20
CA LYS A 74 28.57 -2.48 -21.62
C LYS A 74 27.59 -2.84 -20.50
N GLN A 75 28.05 -2.95 -19.24
CA GLN A 75 27.19 -3.24 -18.11
C GLN A 75 26.27 -2.05 -17.81
N LEU A 76 26.79 -0.83 -17.91
CA LEU A 76 26.01 0.39 -17.77
C LEU A 76 24.95 0.51 -18.87
N ASP A 77 25.34 0.28 -20.12
CA ASP A 77 24.40 0.35 -21.24
C ASP A 77 23.26 -0.66 -21.11
N ASN A 78 23.56 -1.90 -20.70
CA ASN A 78 22.55 -2.91 -20.42
C ASN A 78 21.62 -2.50 -19.27
N TYR A 79 22.17 -1.96 -18.21
CA TYR A 79 21.39 -1.45 -17.06
C TYR A 79 20.44 -0.32 -17.48
N LEU A 80 20.93 0.64 -18.26
CA LEU A 80 20.12 1.76 -18.74
C LEU A 80 18.98 1.28 -19.66
N LYS A 81 19.26 0.40 -20.61
CA LYS A 81 18.24 -0.21 -21.48
C LYS A 81 17.17 -0.97 -20.70
N ASN A 82 17.58 -1.77 -19.71
CA ASN A 82 16.63 -2.49 -18.86
C ASN A 82 15.78 -1.55 -18.02
N LYS A 83 16.37 -0.48 -17.47
CA LYS A 83 15.65 0.53 -16.70
C LYS A 83 14.61 1.26 -17.55
N GLU A 84 14.95 1.66 -18.76
CA GLU A 84 14.04 2.26 -19.72
C GLU A 84 12.89 1.32 -20.05
N LYS A 85 13.19 0.07 -20.43
CA LYS A 85 12.17 -0.95 -20.70
C LYS A 85 11.21 -1.18 -19.53
N LEU A 86 11.71 -1.23 -18.30
CA LEU A 86 10.85 -1.36 -17.10
C LEU A 86 9.97 -0.12 -16.86
N SER A 87 10.52 1.06 -17.15
CA SER A 87 9.77 2.32 -17.09
C SER A 87 8.62 2.32 -18.10
N ASP A 88 8.88 1.93 -19.33
CA ASP A 88 7.87 1.88 -20.40
C ASP A 88 6.77 0.85 -20.10
N LEU A 89 7.15 -0.33 -19.61
CA LEU A 89 6.18 -1.35 -19.17
C LEU A 89 5.30 -0.86 -18.02
N SER A 90 5.88 -0.11 -17.08
CA SER A 90 5.12 0.49 -15.97
C SER A 90 4.15 1.56 -16.47
N ALA A 91 4.60 2.41 -17.40
CA ALA A 91 3.75 3.42 -18.02
C ALA A 91 2.57 2.80 -18.76
N GLN A 92 2.82 1.79 -19.60
CA GLN A 92 1.78 1.05 -20.33
C GLN A 92 0.76 0.41 -19.39
N LYS A 93 1.20 -0.25 -18.31
CA LYS A 93 0.29 -0.80 -17.29
C LYS A 93 -0.58 0.25 -16.64
N ASN A 94 0.00 1.39 -16.28
CA ASN A 94 -0.76 2.47 -15.66
C ASN A 94 -1.82 3.03 -16.63
N GLU A 95 -1.49 3.21 -17.90
CA GLU A 95 -2.43 3.64 -18.92
C GLU A 95 -3.58 2.65 -19.11
N GLU A 96 -3.29 1.35 -19.11
CA GLU A 96 -4.31 0.30 -19.20
C GLU A 96 -5.26 0.35 -18.01
N ILE A 97 -4.73 0.44 -16.78
CA ILE A 97 -5.55 0.56 -15.56
C ILE A 97 -6.43 1.81 -15.60
N ILE A 98 -5.86 2.97 -15.96
CA ILE A 98 -6.60 4.23 -16.07
C ILE A 98 -7.74 4.09 -17.07
N ARG A 99 -7.47 3.53 -18.25
CA ARG A 99 -8.48 3.30 -19.29
C ARG A 99 -9.60 2.38 -18.80
N ASP A 100 -9.26 1.26 -18.17
CA ASP A 100 -10.25 0.27 -17.72
C ASP A 100 -11.11 0.78 -16.57
N VAL A 101 -10.51 1.46 -15.59
CA VAL A 101 -11.26 2.08 -14.49
C VAL A 101 -12.14 3.22 -15.01
N SER A 102 -11.64 4.03 -15.95
CA SER A 102 -12.43 5.10 -16.59
C SER A 102 -13.65 4.56 -17.31
N LYS A 103 -13.51 3.47 -18.08
CA LYS A 103 -14.65 2.80 -18.73
C LYS A 103 -15.72 2.34 -17.73
N LYS A 104 -15.30 1.78 -16.59
CA LYS A 104 -16.22 1.35 -15.53
C LYS A 104 -16.96 2.54 -14.90
N ILE A 105 -16.26 3.66 -14.66
CA ILE A 105 -16.86 4.89 -14.15
C ILE A 105 -17.92 5.43 -15.13
N ILE A 106 -17.60 5.48 -16.43
CA ILE A 106 -18.55 5.94 -17.47
C ILE A 106 -19.78 5.02 -17.51
N LYS A 107 -19.59 3.70 -17.44
CA LYS A 107 -20.70 2.73 -17.40
C LYS A 107 -21.64 2.94 -16.22
N LEU A 108 -21.14 3.44 -15.10
CA LEU A 108 -21.92 3.81 -13.90
C LEU A 108 -22.48 5.26 -13.96
N GLY A 109 -22.40 5.93 -15.12
CA GLY A 109 -22.90 7.29 -15.30
C GLY A 109 -22.00 8.39 -14.74
N GLY A 110 -20.77 8.06 -14.33
CA GLY A 110 -19.80 9.04 -13.82
C GLY A 110 -18.91 9.63 -14.91
N LYS A 111 -18.23 10.73 -14.60
CA LYS A 111 -17.20 11.35 -15.44
C LYS A 111 -15.83 11.12 -14.79
N PRO A 112 -14.87 10.41 -15.43
CA PRO A 112 -13.55 10.15 -14.85
C PRO A 112 -12.81 11.46 -14.58
N ASN A 113 -12.24 11.59 -13.38
CA ASN A 113 -11.39 12.73 -13.03
C ASN A 113 -9.93 12.39 -13.34
N LEU A 114 -9.34 13.10 -14.32
CA LEU A 114 -7.97 12.92 -14.81
C LEU A 114 -7.05 14.12 -14.51
N ASP A 115 -7.44 15.01 -13.60
CA ASP A 115 -6.76 16.29 -13.36
C ASP A 115 -5.37 16.17 -12.72
N LYS A 116 -5.03 14.99 -12.21
CA LYS A 116 -3.72 14.73 -11.60
C LYS A 116 -2.64 14.51 -12.67
N LYS A 117 -1.40 14.95 -12.39
CA LYS A 117 -0.25 14.75 -13.30
C LYS A 117 0.42 13.38 -13.14
N ASN A 118 0.37 12.81 -11.94
CA ASN A 118 1.03 11.53 -11.65
C ASN A 118 0.06 10.37 -11.91
N PRO A 119 0.42 9.38 -12.76
CA PRO A 119 -0.45 8.23 -13.07
C PRO A 119 -0.93 7.46 -11.84
N ASN A 120 -0.10 7.28 -10.82
CA ASN A 120 -0.49 6.59 -9.59
C ASN A 120 -1.54 7.37 -8.79
N GLU A 121 -1.48 8.70 -8.80
CA GLU A 121 -2.50 9.55 -8.17
C GLU A 121 -3.81 9.51 -8.96
N ILE A 122 -3.75 9.49 -10.29
CA ILE A 122 -4.92 9.31 -11.16
C ILE A 122 -5.60 7.99 -10.84
N ILE A 123 -4.85 6.89 -10.82
CA ILE A 123 -5.39 5.55 -10.51
C ILE A 123 -6.06 5.52 -9.14
N LYS A 124 -5.42 6.10 -8.13
CA LYS A 124 -5.97 6.18 -6.77
C LYS A 124 -7.29 6.96 -6.73
N GLU A 125 -7.36 8.10 -7.40
CA GLU A 125 -8.57 8.94 -7.44
C GLU A 125 -9.69 8.26 -8.23
N LEU A 126 -9.39 7.68 -9.39
CA LEU A 126 -10.37 6.94 -10.20
C LEU A 126 -10.90 5.71 -9.46
N THR A 127 -10.04 4.97 -8.75
CA THR A 127 -10.47 3.81 -7.94
C THR A 127 -11.43 4.24 -6.83
N LYS A 128 -11.14 5.34 -6.14
CA LYS A 128 -12.01 5.92 -5.12
C LYS A 128 -13.36 6.37 -5.72
N GLN A 129 -13.33 7.02 -6.87
CA GLN A 129 -14.54 7.45 -7.59
C GLN A 129 -15.38 6.26 -8.03
N LEU A 130 -14.75 5.21 -8.57
CA LEU A 130 -15.43 3.96 -8.95
C LEU A 130 -16.10 3.29 -7.75
N ASP A 131 -15.41 3.19 -6.61
CA ASP A 131 -15.96 2.63 -5.37
C ASP A 131 -17.23 3.41 -4.95
N GLN A 132 -17.17 4.75 -4.97
CA GLN A 132 -18.32 5.59 -4.58
C GLN A 132 -19.52 5.41 -5.51
N LEU A 133 -19.31 5.40 -6.82
CA LEU A 133 -20.37 5.20 -7.80
C LEU A 133 -20.95 3.79 -7.71
N SER A 134 -20.12 2.77 -7.52
CA SER A 134 -20.56 1.39 -7.36
C SER A 134 -21.44 1.23 -6.12
N VAL A 135 -21.05 1.80 -4.98
CA VAL A 135 -21.87 1.81 -3.78
C VAL A 135 -23.18 2.56 -4.00
N GLY A 136 -23.15 3.71 -4.66
CA GLY A 136 -24.35 4.48 -4.99
C GLY A 136 -25.33 3.67 -5.83
N SER A 137 -24.85 2.98 -6.86
CA SER A 137 -25.66 2.13 -7.74
C SER A 137 -26.29 0.95 -6.96
N ILE A 138 -25.51 0.27 -6.10
CA ILE A 138 -26.03 -0.83 -5.26
C ILE A 138 -27.14 -0.34 -4.33
N LEU A 139 -26.97 0.82 -3.72
CA LEU A 139 -27.96 1.36 -2.79
C LEU A 139 -29.26 1.82 -3.46
N GLN A 140 -29.21 2.17 -4.74
CA GLN A 140 -30.40 2.52 -5.53
C GLN A 140 -31.15 1.28 -6.07
N ASP A 141 -30.47 0.15 -6.19
CA ASP A 141 -31.07 -1.09 -6.66
C ASP A 141 -31.91 -1.75 -5.55
N LYS A 142 -33.22 -1.67 -5.68
CA LYS A 142 -34.17 -2.23 -4.71
C LYS A 142 -34.10 -3.77 -4.60
N THR A 143 -33.53 -4.44 -5.57
CA THR A 143 -33.35 -5.91 -5.54
C THR A 143 -32.11 -6.29 -4.73
N LYS A 144 -31.10 -5.44 -4.71
CA LYS A 144 -29.84 -5.63 -3.98
C LYS A 144 -29.83 -5.01 -2.59
N ASN A 145 -30.71 -4.04 -2.35
CA ASN A 145 -30.79 -3.29 -1.10
C ASN A 145 -32.22 -3.38 -0.54
N ILE A 146 -32.44 -4.37 0.31
CA ILE A 146 -33.73 -4.64 0.93
C ILE A 146 -33.76 -4.01 2.32
N ILE A 147 -34.69 -3.09 2.56
CA ILE A 147 -34.88 -2.41 3.85
C ILE A 147 -36.25 -2.81 4.40
N SER A 148 -36.29 -3.20 5.67
CA SER A 148 -37.50 -3.51 6.43
C SER A 148 -37.47 -2.80 7.79
N ASP A 149 -38.42 -1.91 8.02
CA ASP A 149 -38.59 -1.24 9.29
C ASP A 149 -39.72 -1.92 10.09
N GLN A 150 -39.40 -2.33 11.32
CA GLN A 150 -40.33 -3.02 12.22
C GLN A 150 -40.35 -2.35 13.60
N LYS A 151 -41.40 -2.59 14.35
CA LYS A 151 -41.50 -2.18 15.76
C LYS A 151 -41.49 -3.42 16.64
N ILE A 152 -40.42 -3.60 17.43
CA ILE A 152 -40.22 -4.75 18.32
C ILE A 152 -40.18 -4.24 19.76
N ASN A 153 -41.09 -4.70 20.58
CA ASN A 153 -41.23 -4.26 21.98
C ASN A 153 -41.24 -2.71 22.14
N GLY A 154 -41.94 -2.04 21.21
CA GLY A 154 -42.06 -0.58 21.25
C GLY A 154 -40.89 0.19 20.60
N ILE A 155 -39.82 -0.49 20.20
CA ILE A 155 -38.61 0.10 19.60
C ILE A 155 -38.63 -0.09 18.11
N LYS A 156 -38.27 0.95 17.37
CA LYS A 156 -38.08 0.86 15.92
C LYS A 156 -36.80 0.11 15.61
N VAL A 157 -36.88 -0.90 14.76
CA VAL A 157 -35.73 -1.69 14.30
C VAL A 157 -35.72 -1.68 12.78
N ARG A 158 -34.64 -1.22 12.19
CA ARG A 158 -34.39 -1.31 10.75
C ARG A 158 -33.50 -2.51 10.47
N PHE A 159 -33.98 -3.40 9.66
CA PHE A 159 -33.20 -4.45 9.04
C PHE A 159 -32.86 -4.04 7.60
N GLN A 160 -31.61 -4.18 7.23
CA GLN A 160 -31.18 -3.89 5.88
C GLN A 160 -30.24 -5.01 5.40
N ASN A 161 -30.58 -5.60 4.25
CA ASN A 161 -29.75 -6.62 3.60
C ASN A 161 -29.26 -6.07 2.26
N ILE A 162 -27.94 -6.03 2.06
CA ILE A 162 -27.30 -5.42 0.91
C ILE A 162 -26.35 -6.42 0.25
N GLN A 163 -26.61 -6.72 -1.02
CA GLN A 163 -25.75 -7.57 -1.83
C GLN A 163 -24.61 -6.77 -2.48
N ASP A 164 -23.46 -7.40 -2.65
CA ASP A 164 -22.26 -6.85 -3.32
C ASP A 164 -21.64 -5.62 -2.63
N LEU A 165 -22.01 -5.32 -1.38
CA LEU A 165 -21.49 -4.15 -0.65
C LEU A 165 -20.20 -4.47 0.09
N PRO A 166 -19.11 -3.70 -0.09
CA PRO A 166 -17.91 -3.85 0.70
C PRO A 166 -18.14 -3.60 2.20
N PRO A 167 -17.65 -4.46 3.12
CA PRO A 167 -17.85 -4.32 4.56
C PRO A 167 -17.37 -2.97 5.15
N LYS A 168 -16.38 -2.33 4.52
CA LYS A 168 -15.88 -0.99 4.91
C LYS A 168 -16.94 0.12 4.87
N GLU A 169 -18.02 -0.08 4.09
CA GLU A 169 -19.09 0.91 3.93
C GLU A 169 -20.22 0.77 4.97
N LEU A 170 -20.26 -0.37 5.69
CA LEU A 170 -21.32 -0.66 6.67
C LEU A 170 -21.49 0.44 7.71
N ARG A 171 -20.39 0.99 8.23
CA ARG A 171 -20.46 2.04 9.26
C ARG A 171 -21.21 3.28 8.79
N LYS A 172 -20.92 3.77 7.58
CA LYS A 172 -21.59 4.94 7.00
C LYS A 172 -23.08 4.72 6.85
N LEU A 173 -23.46 3.49 6.46
CA LEU A 173 -24.87 3.12 6.30
C LEU A 173 -25.62 3.00 7.61
N VAL A 174 -24.97 2.45 8.64
CA VAL A 174 -25.53 2.43 10.00
C VAL A 174 -25.75 3.85 10.50
N ASP A 175 -24.77 4.74 10.34
CA ASP A 175 -24.90 6.14 10.77
C ASP A 175 -26.03 6.87 10.03
N LYS A 176 -26.19 6.58 8.70
CA LYS A 176 -27.33 7.09 7.93
C LYS A 176 -28.65 6.50 8.42
N GLY A 177 -28.73 5.18 8.61
CA GLY A 177 -29.93 4.51 9.12
C GLY A 177 -30.37 5.01 10.50
N LYS A 178 -29.41 5.29 11.40
CA LYS A 178 -29.70 5.91 12.72
C LYS A 178 -30.34 7.30 12.57
N LYS A 179 -29.83 8.11 11.63
CA LYS A 179 -30.39 9.44 11.35
C LYS A 179 -31.82 9.35 10.78
N ASP A 180 -32.03 8.47 9.81
CA ASP A 180 -33.33 8.30 9.16
C ASP A 180 -34.39 7.74 10.12
N LEU A 181 -33.99 6.86 11.04
CA LEU A 181 -34.91 6.22 11.99
C LEU A 181 -35.28 7.12 13.18
N GLY A 182 -34.42 8.08 13.51
CA GLY A 182 -34.52 8.94 14.69
C GLY A 182 -34.11 8.23 15.96
N GLU A 183 -35.02 7.45 16.58
CA GLU A 183 -34.69 6.60 17.74
C GLU A 183 -35.00 5.13 17.40
N GLY A 184 -33.98 4.26 17.60
CA GLY A 184 -34.11 2.84 17.30
C GLY A 184 -32.80 2.10 17.15
N VAL A 185 -32.89 0.92 16.57
CA VAL A 185 -31.77 0.01 16.28
C VAL A 185 -31.68 -0.22 14.79
N VAL A 186 -30.48 -0.15 14.22
CA VAL A 186 -30.20 -0.42 12.80
C VAL A 186 -29.34 -1.66 12.72
N ILE A 187 -29.76 -2.66 11.96
CA ILE A 187 -29.05 -3.92 11.75
C ILE A 187 -28.86 -4.07 10.25
N ILE A 188 -27.60 -4.13 9.80
CA ILE A 188 -27.25 -4.24 8.39
C ILE A 188 -26.43 -5.50 8.16
N PHE A 189 -26.89 -6.31 7.23
CA PHE A 189 -26.14 -7.40 6.63
C PHE A 189 -25.66 -6.97 5.25
N ALA A 190 -24.43 -7.29 4.93
CA ALA A 190 -23.87 -7.10 3.61
C ALA A 190 -23.06 -8.33 3.21
N ASN A 191 -23.28 -8.83 2.00
CA ASN A 191 -22.46 -9.91 1.46
C ASN A 191 -21.65 -9.40 0.27
N LYS A 192 -20.43 -9.89 0.15
CA LYS A 192 -19.57 -9.69 -1.01
C LYS A 192 -18.49 -10.77 -1.05
N ASP A 193 -18.29 -11.40 -2.21
CA ASP A 193 -17.22 -12.37 -2.46
C ASP A 193 -17.19 -13.49 -1.39
N SER A 194 -18.35 -14.11 -1.12
CA SER A 194 -18.54 -15.17 -0.10
C SER A 194 -18.16 -14.74 1.32
N LYS A 195 -18.25 -13.45 1.63
CA LYS A 195 -18.07 -12.92 2.99
C LYS A 195 -19.30 -12.15 3.40
N ILE A 196 -19.73 -12.36 4.63
CA ILE A 196 -20.84 -11.61 5.23
C ILE A 196 -20.28 -10.61 6.23
N GLY A 197 -20.74 -9.37 6.12
CA GLY A 197 -20.54 -8.34 7.11
C GLY A 197 -21.84 -8.07 7.87
N LEU A 198 -21.78 -8.01 9.18
CA LEU A 198 -22.85 -7.59 10.05
C LEU A 198 -22.46 -6.31 10.76
N ALA A 199 -23.33 -5.31 10.77
CA ALA A 199 -23.15 -4.12 11.58
C ALA A 199 -24.45 -3.76 12.31
N VAL A 200 -24.30 -3.35 13.55
CA VAL A 200 -25.42 -2.92 14.40
C VAL A 200 -25.14 -1.53 14.94
N GLY A 201 -26.12 -0.66 14.79
CA GLY A 201 -26.12 0.68 15.36
C GLY A 201 -27.29 0.92 16.29
N ILE A 202 -27.04 1.57 17.41
CA ILE A 202 -28.05 1.92 18.42
C ILE A 202 -28.00 3.42 18.62
N THR A 203 -29.17 4.07 18.63
CA THR A 203 -29.29 5.51 18.89
C THR A 203 -29.05 5.83 20.36
N ASN A 204 -28.59 7.05 20.64
CA ASN A 204 -28.14 7.46 21.99
C ASN A 204 -29.17 7.24 23.11
N GLY A 205 -30.46 7.41 22.81
CA GLY A 205 -31.53 7.18 23.80
C GLY A 205 -31.62 5.74 24.29
N LEU A 206 -31.13 4.78 23.50
CA LEU A 206 -31.26 3.35 23.77
C LEU A 206 -29.97 2.68 24.29
N ILE A 207 -28.82 3.34 24.25
CA ILE A 207 -27.50 2.72 24.61
C ILE A 207 -27.43 2.35 26.12
N LYS A 208 -28.22 2.98 26.98
CA LYS A 208 -28.30 2.60 28.42
C LYS A 208 -28.99 1.24 28.60
N LYS A 209 -29.89 0.87 27.68
CA LYS A 209 -30.68 -0.35 27.76
C LYS A 209 -30.18 -1.46 26.87
N TYR A 210 -29.55 -1.11 25.78
CA TYR A 210 -29.06 -2.04 24.74
C TYR A 210 -27.62 -1.75 24.37
N ASN A 211 -26.87 -2.80 24.00
CA ASN A 211 -25.48 -2.70 23.62
C ASN A 211 -25.26 -3.37 22.24
N ALA A 212 -24.78 -2.61 21.25
CA ALA A 212 -24.54 -3.10 19.89
C ALA A 212 -23.59 -4.30 19.85
N VAL A 213 -22.62 -4.37 20.76
CA VAL A 213 -21.68 -5.50 20.84
C VAL A 213 -22.38 -6.82 21.14
N ASN A 214 -23.41 -6.80 22.01
CA ASN A 214 -24.15 -8.01 22.35
C ASN A 214 -24.96 -8.54 21.16
N PHE A 215 -25.56 -7.65 20.38
CA PHE A 215 -26.26 -8.03 19.15
C PHE A 215 -25.30 -8.62 18.12
N VAL A 216 -24.15 -7.95 17.91
CA VAL A 216 -23.15 -8.38 16.95
C VAL A 216 -22.52 -9.72 17.34
N LYS A 217 -22.25 -9.98 18.61
CA LYS A 217 -21.74 -11.30 19.08
C LYS A 217 -22.69 -12.43 18.72
N LYS A 218 -24.00 -12.29 19.07
CA LYS A 218 -25.01 -13.27 18.72
C LYS A 218 -25.19 -13.44 17.20
N GLY A 219 -25.21 -12.33 16.46
CA GLY A 219 -25.29 -12.39 15.01
C GLY A 219 -24.07 -13.02 14.35
N SER A 220 -22.87 -12.78 14.91
CA SER A 220 -21.63 -13.39 14.45
C SER A 220 -21.63 -14.91 14.53
N GLU A 221 -22.18 -15.47 15.60
CA GLU A 221 -22.33 -16.93 15.79
C GLU A 221 -23.19 -17.55 14.66
N ILE A 222 -24.24 -16.84 14.22
CA ILE A 222 -25.16 -17.30 13.18
C ILE A 222 -24.52 -17.29 11.79
N ILE A 223 -23.68 -16.29 11.52
CA ILE A 223 -23.02 -16.11 10.20
C ILE A 223 -21.64 -16.80 10.12
N GLY A 224 -21.35 -17.77 11.00
CA GLY A 224 -20.08 -18.48 10.99
C GLY A 224 -18.85 -17.62 11.38
N GLY A 225 -19.06 -16.48 11.99
CA GLY A 225 -17.99 -15.55 12.40
C GLY A 225 -17.35 -15.94 13.73
N LYS A 226 -16.08 -15.58 13.92
CA LYS A 226 -15.31 -15.83 15.16
C LYS A 226 -15.48 -14.76 16.24
N GLY A 227 -16.51 -13.91 16.11
CA GLY A 227 -16.80 -12.81 17.01
C GLY A 227 -16.78 -11.46 16.31
N GLY A 228 -17.14 -10.42 17.04
CA GLY A 228 -17.17 -9.04 16.57
C GLY A 228 -16.90 -8.06 17.71
N GLY A 229 -16.73 -6.81 17.37
CA GLY A 229 -16.39 -5.78 18.35
C GLY A 229 -16.88 -4.40 17.96
N GLY A 230 -16.74 -3.47 18.90
CA GLY A 230 -17.15 -2.09 18.71
C GLY A 230 -17.43 -1.39 20.04
N ARG A 231 -18.32 -0.39 19.98
CA ARG A 231 -18.81 0.35 21.12
C ARG A 231 -20.28 0.03 21.36
N SER A 232 -20.85 0.50 22.46
CA SER A 232 -22.27 0.31 22.79
C SER A 232 -23.23 0.87 21.73
N ASP A 233 -22.83 1.93 21.01
CA ASP A 233 -23.61 2.59 19.98
C ASP A 233 -23.41 2.04 18.56
N PHE A 234 -22.28 1.32 18.33
CA PHE A 234 -21.92 0.73 17.05
C PHE A 234 -20.98 -0.45 17.23
N ALA A 235 -21.32 -1.58 16.65
CA ALA A 235 -20.44 -2.75 16.57
C ALA A 235 -20.58 -3.43 15.19
N GLN A 236 -19.56 -4.19 14.82
CA GLN A 236 -19.55 -4.97 13.59
C GLN A 236 -18.84 -6.31 13.75
N ALA A 237 -19.22 -7.27 12.91
CA ALA A 237 -18.57 -8.56 12.77
C ALA A 237 -18.48 -8.96 11.30
N GLY A 238 -17.62 -9.91 11.00
CA GLY A 238 -17.58 -10.62 9.74
C GLY A 238 -17.81 -12.10 9.96
N GLY A 239 -18.33 -12.77 8.95
CA GLY A 239 -18.48 -14.21 8.88
C GLY A 239 -18.24 -14.70 7.46
N ASP A 240 -18.14 -16.01 7.33
CA ASP A 240 -18.11 -16.68 6.03
C ASP A 240 -19.54 -17.04 5.65
N ASP A 241 -19.83 -17.02 4.35
CA ASP A 241 -21.14 -17.45 3.83
C ASP A 241 -21.28 -18.94 4.07
N VAL A 242 -22.30 -19.33 4.83
CA VAL A 242 -22.61 -20.74 5.18
C VAL A 242 -23.79 -21.21 4.38
#